data_305d3be4e10c6ce841e347acd5c2b24b
#
_entry.id   305d3be4e10c6ce841e347acd5c2b24b
#
_cell.length_a   1.000
_cell.length_b   1.000
_cell.length_c   1.000
_cell.angle_alpha   90.00
_cell.angle_beta   90.00
_cell.angle_gamma   90.00
#
_symmetry.space_group_name_H-M   'P 1'
#
loop_
_entity.id
_entity.type
_entity.pdbx_description
1 polymer ?
#
loop_
_entity_poly.entity_id
_entity_poly.type
_entity_poly.pdbx_seq_one_letter_code
_entity_poly.pdbx_strand_id
1 'polypeptide(L)'
;MILVDTNIWSELTKRQSDPRVLAWLAKHEPDLRLSVIVIAEIRTGYELPRARQIRPMLELWLDGLIAAYSDRTEAFDTRDAQIYGQLAAQRTEGSNTLDLQLAAQAIARNIPIATRNVRDFAWTGVKLIDPWAV
;
A
#
# COMPACT_ATOMS: atom_id res chain seq x y z
N MET A 1 -7.23 -12.50 1.79
CA MET A 1 -7.11 -11.06 1.46
C MET A 1 -5.77 -10.54 1.96
N ILE A 2 -5.10 -9.75 1.12
CA ILE A 2 -3.78 -9.16 1.41
C ILE A 2 -3.86 -7.69 1.02
N LEU A 3 -3.60 -6.79 1.98
CA LEU A 3 -3.54 -5.35 1.70
C LEU A 3 -2.13 -5.02 1.18
N VAL A 4 -2.03 -4.39 0.03
CA VAL A 4 -0.75 -4.21 -0.68
C VAL A 4 -0.27 -2.77 -0.56
N ASP A 5 0.95 -2.59 -0.04
CA ASP A 5 1.56 -1.29 0.15
C ASP A 5 2.03 -0.68 -1.18
N THR A 6 2.19 0.62 -1.20
CA THR A 6 2.59 1.42 -2.36
C THR A 6 3.85 0.89 -3.04
N ASN A 7 4.87 0.51 -2.27
CA ASN A 7 6.16 0.08 -2.84
C ASN A 7 6.03 -1.18 -3.70
N ILE A 8 5.05 -2.03 -3.44
CA ILE A 8 4.80 -3.21 -4.25
C ILE A 8 4.08 -2.83 -5.54
N TRP A 9 3.01 -2.02 -5.46
CA TRP A 9 2.32 -1.54 -6.66
C TRP A 9 3.27 -0.76 -7.57
N SER A 10 4.14 0.07 -6.97
CA SER A 10 5.09 0.90 -7.73
C SER A 10 6.12 0.08 -8.49
N GLU A 11 6.39 -1.16 -8.08
CA GLU A 11 7.26 -2.06 -8.84
C GLU A 11 6.76 -2.26 -10.28
N LEU A 12 5.42 -2.22 -10.47
CA LEU A 12 4.81 -2.38 -11.80
C LEU A 12 5.13 -1.21 -12.75
N THR A 13 5.55 -0.05 -12.21
CA THR A 13 5.87 1.13 -13.01
C THR A 13 7.35 1.27 -13.32
N LYS A 14 8.19 0.43 -12.73
CA LYS A 14 9.65 0.49 -12.93
C LYS A 14 10.04 -0.12 -14.25
N ARG A 15 11.09 0.44 -14.85
CA ARG A 15 11.69 -0.07 -16.08
C ARG A 15 12.26 -1.47 -15.90
N GLN A 16 12.87 -1.71 -14.73
CA GLN A 16 13.43 -3.01 -14.34
C GLN A 16 12.81 -3.43 -13.02
N SER A 17 11.65 -4.06 -13.12
CA SER A 17 10.94 -4.58 -11.96
C SER A 17 11.62 -5.85 -11.43
N ASP A 18 11.59 -6.03 -10.11
CA ASP A 18 12.11 -7.24 -9.49
C ASP A 18 11.22 -8.43 -9.88
N PRO A 19 11.77 -9.47 -10.54
CA PRO A 19 10.97 -10.61 -10.99
C PRO A 19 10.32 -11.38 -9.85
N ARG A 20 10.90 -11.36 -8.65
CA ARG A 20 10.29 -12.02 -7.48
C ARG A 20 8.98 -11.35 -7.09
N VAL A 21 8.95 -10.02 -7.13
CA VAL A 21 7.76 -9.23 -6.80
C VAL A 21 6.68 -9.42 -7.85
N LEU A 22 7.04 -9.39 -9.13
CA LEU A 22 6.10 -9.63 -10.21
C LEU A 22 5.48 -11.02 -10.13
N ALA A 23 6.29 -12.03 -9.84
CA ALA A 23 5.80 -13.40 -9.68
C ALA A 23 4.88 -13.52 -8.47
N TRP A 24 5.23 -12.86 -7.37
CA TRP A 24 4.40 -12.84 -6.16
C TRP A 24 3.04 -12.19 -6.44
N LEU A 25 3.02 -11.04 -7.12
CA LEU A 25 1.78 -10.35 -7.50
C LEU A 25 0.89 -11.25 -8.37
N ALA A 26 1.47 -11.90 -9.37
CA ALA A 26 0.73 -12.79 -10.26
C ALA A 26 0.12 -13.97 -9.50
N LYS A 27 0.90 -14.57 -8.60
CA LYS A 27 0.45 -15.72 -7.81
C LYS A 27 -0.69 -15.38 -6.87
N HIS A 28 -0.65 -14.19 -6.25
CA HIS A 28 -1.62 -13.79 -5.23
C HIS A 28 -2.71 -12.86 -5.73
N GLU A 29 -2.76 -12.60 -7.03
CA GLU A 29 -3.66 -11.61 -7.63
C GLU A 29 -5.10 -11.68 -7.11
N PRO A 30 -5.75 -12.85 -7.01
CA PRO A 30 -7.14 -12.92 -6.55
C PRO A 30 -7.34 -12.44 -5.11
N ASP A 31 -6.28 -12.45 -4.29
CA ASP A 31 -6.34 -12.09 -2.88
C ASP A 31 -5.91 -10.65 -2.59
N LEU A 32 -5.42 -9.94 -3.62
CA LEU A 32 -4.90 -8.59 -3.42
C LEU A 32 -6.00 -7.56 -3.24
N ARG A 33 -5.75 -6.60 -2.33
CA ARG A 33 -6.66 -5.48 -2.05
C ARG A 33 -5.90 -4.17 -2.21
N LEU A 34 -6.55 -3.21 -2.85
CA LEU A 34 -6.03 -1.86 -3.02
C LEU A 34 -6.61 -0.97 -1.93
N SER A 35 -5.76 -0.18 -1.27
CA SER A 35 -6.21 0.77 -0.25
C SER A 35 -6.36 2.17 -0.83
N VAL A 36 -7.39 2.92 -0.41
CA VAL A 36 -7.52 4.35 -0.73
C VAL A 36 -6.34 5.15 -0.19
N ILE A 37 -5.70 4.69 0.89
CA ILE A 37 -4.49 5.32 1.44
C ILE A 37 -3.34 5.21 0.44
N VAL A 38 -3.19 4.04 -0.18
CA VAL A 38 -2.18 3.80 -1.22
C VAL A 38 -2.46 4.65 -2.46
N ILE A 39 -3.72 4.77 -2.86
CA ILE A 39 -4.12 5.65 -3.97
C ILE A 39 -3.67 7.08 -3.68
N ALA A 40 -3.92 7.57 -2.47
CA ALA A 40 -3.53 8.93 -2.06
C ALA A 40 -2.00 9.10 -2.10
N GLU A 41 -1.25 8.10 -1.63
CA GLU A 41 0.22 8.16 -1.63
C GLU A 41 0.79 8.16 -3.04
N ILE A 42 0.27 7.30 -3.92
CA ILE A 42 0.69 7.25 -5.33
C ILE A 42 0.39 8.60 -6.00
N ARG A 43 -0.82 9.13 -5.80
CA ARG A 43 -1.21 10.41 -6.37
C ARG A 43 -0.31 11.54 -5.91
N THR A 44 -0.02 11.60 -4.61
CA THR A 44 0.90 12.59 -4.05
C THR A 44 2.26 12.52 -4.75
N GLY A 45 2.78 11.31 -4.93
CA GLY A 45 4.09 11.10 -5.53
C GLY A 45 4.20 11.65 -6.95
N TYR A 46 3.19 11.43 -7.79
CA TYR A 46 3.29 11.88 -9.18
C TYR A 46 2.84 13.33 -9.38
N GLU A 47 2.22 13.96 -8.38
CA GLU A 47 1.92 15.40 -8.41
C GLU A 47 3.12 16.24 -8.03
N LEU A 48 4.17 15.64 -7.44
CA LEU A 48 5.39 16.37 -7.09
C LEU A 48 6.14 16.82 -8.36
N PRO A 49 6.85 17.98 -8.30
CA PRO A 49 7.55 18.52 -9.47
C PRO A 49 8.52 17.54 -10.14
N ARG A 50 9.17 16.69 -9.34
CA ARG A 50 10.13 15.69 -9.87
C ARG A 50 9.48 14.66 -10.80
N ALA A 51 8.18 14.46 -10.71
CA ALA A 51 7.45 13.49 -11.53
C ALA A 51 6.80 14.11 -12.76
N ARG A 52 7.00 15.42 -13.02
CA ARG A 52 6.28 16.16 -14.04
C ARG A 52 6.34 15.52 -15.43
N GLN A 53 7.50 15.00 -15.83
CA GLN A 53 7.68 14.41 -17.17
C GLN A 53 6.97 13.07 -17.32
N ILE A 54 6.92 12.28 -16.25
CA ILE A 54 6.30 10.94 -16.28
C ILE A 54 4.87 10.93 -15.75
N ARG A 55 4.38 12.08 -15.31
CA ARG A 55 3.03 12.19 -14.72
C ARG A 55 1.92 11.65 -15.62
N PRO A 56 1.87 11.97 -16.92
CA PRO A 56 0.78 11.43 -17.77
C PRO A 56 0.77 9.91 -17.80
N MET A 57 1.93 9.27 -17.82
CA MET A 57 2.04 7.82 -17.79
C MET A 57 1.57 7.25 -16.45
N LEU A 58 2.01 7.87 -15.34
CA LEU A 58 1.62 7.42 -13.99
C LEU A 58 0.15 7.62 -13.72
N GLU A 59 -0.43 8.71 -14.20
CA GLU A 59 -1.86 8.99 -14.09
C GLU A 59 -2.68 7.92 -14.80
N LEU A 60 -2.30 7.57 -16.02
CA LEU A 60 -2.96 6.54 -16.80
C LEU A 60 -2.85 5.17 -16.11
N TRP A 61 -1.66 4.85 -15.58
CA TRP A 61 -1.44 3.61 -14.85
C TRP A 61 -2.30 3.53 -13.59
N LEU A 62 -2.36 4.62 -12.80
CA LEU A 62 -3.18 4.64 -11.58
C LEU A 62 -4.67 4.51 -11.90
N ASP A 63 -5.15 5.19 -12.93
CA ASP A 63 -6.54 5.07 -13.37
C ASP A 63 -6.87 3.62 -13.73
N GLY A 64 -5.96 2.95 -14.42
CA GLY A 64 -6.10 1.53 -14.75
C GLY A 64 -6.14 0.63 -13.52
N LEU A 65 -5.28 0.90 -12.55
CA LEU A 65 -5.23 0.15 -11.31
C LEU A 65 -6.54 0.32 -10.52
N ILE A 66 -7.02 1.54 -10.38
CA ILE A 66 -8.28 1.83 -9.69
C ILE A 66 -9.44 1.10 -10.37
N ALA A 67 -9.50 1.13 -11.70
CA ALA A 67 -10.54 0.44 -12.46
C ALA A 67 -10.48 -1.08 -12.26
N ALA A 68 -9.28 -1.65 -12.32
CA ALA A 68 -9.08 -3.09 -12.17
C ALA A 68 -9.46 -3.61 -10.77
N TYR A 69 -9.29 -2.78 -9.75
CA TYR A 69 -9.55 -3.15 -8.36
C TYR A 69 -10.78 -2.47 -7.77
N SER A 70 -11.70 -1.97 -8.60
CA SER A 70 -12.88 -1.23 -8.13
C SER A 70 -13.75 -2.01 -7.15
N ASP A 71 -13.81 -3.33 -7.28
CA ASP A 71 -14.54 -4.24 -6.38
C ASP A 71 -13.69 -4.72 -5.20
N ARG A 72 -12.41 -4.37 -5.17
CA ARG A 72 -11.43 -4.82 -4.17
C ARG A 72 -10.63 -3.66 -3.60
N THR A 73 -11.23 -2.48 -3.52
CA THR A 73 -10.64 -1.28 -2.93
C THR A 73 -11.18 -1.09 -1.52
N GLU A 74 -10.25 -0.95 -0.55
CA GLU A 74 -10.59 -0.76 0.86
C GLU A 74 -10.67 0.73 1.17
N ALA A 75 -11.86 1.16 1.60
CA ALA A 75 -12.08 2.52 2.07
C ALA A 75 -11.52 2.68 3.49
N PHE A 76 -11.30 3.93 3.90
CA PHE A 76 -10.89 4.25 5.26
C PHE A 76 -12.15 4.70 6.03
N ASP A 77 -12.67 3.83 6.88
CA ASP A 77 -13.95 4.05 7.56
C ASP A 77 -13.78 4.41 9.05
N THR A 78 -14.89 4.50 9.77
CA THR A 78 -14.93 4.89 11.18
C THR A 78 -14.10 3.96 12.06
N ARG A 79 -14.16 2.64 11.81
CA ARG A 79 -13.39 1.66 12.57
C ARG A 79 -11.90 1.84 12.33
N ASP A 80 -11.52 2.05 11.08
CA ASP A 80 -10.13 2.31 10.70
C ASP A 80 -9.61 3.56 11.41
N ALA A 81 -10.41 4.61 11.46
CA ALA A 81 -10.05 5.86 12.11
C ALA A 81 -9.79 5.66 13.62
N GLN A 82 -10.59 4.86 14.29
CA GLN A 82 -10.41 4.61 15.71
C GLN A 82 -9.13 3.81 15.99
N ILE A 83 -8.85 2.78 15.19
CA ILE A 83 -7.62 2.00 15.32
C ILE A 83 -6.41 2.87 14.98
N TYR A 84 -6.51 3.68 13.94
CA TYR A 84 -5.46 4.65 13.62
C TYR A 84 -5.14 5.56 14.80
N GLY A 85 -6.17 6.09 15.47
CA GLY A 85 -5.96 6.94 16.64
C GLY A 85 -5.21 6.24 17.76
N GLN A 86 -5.52 4.98 18.02
CA GLN A 86 -4.82 4.16 19.00
C GLN A 86 -3.34 3.98 18.62
N LEU A 87 -3.05 3.66 17.36
CA LEU A 87 -1.68 3.50 16.87
C LEU A 87 -0.92 4.82 16.89
N ALA A 88 -1.55 5.90 16.46
CA ALA A 88 -0.93 7.22 16.41
C ALA A 88 -0.50 7.70 17.78
N ALA A 89 -1.28 7.41 18.83
CA ALA A 89 -0.96 7.75 20.20
C ALA A 89 0.27 7.01 20.72
N GLN A 90 0.59 5.86 20.15
CA GLN A 90 1.73 5.02 20.53
C GLN A 90 2.92 5.16 19.58
N ARG A 91 2.78 6.00 18.53
CA ARG A 91 3.82 6.10 17.50
C ARG A 91 5.15 6.53 18.08
N THR A 92 6.22 5.97 17.53
CA THR A 92 7.58 6.39 17.79
C THR A 92 8.01 7.43 16.76
N GLU A 93 9.10 8.15 17.07
CA GLU A 93 9.71 9.09 16.14
C GLU A 93 10.03 8.41 14.81
N GLY A 94 9.69 9.06 13.71
CA GLY A 94 9.92 8.53 12.37
C GLY A 94 8.78 7.72 11.78
N SER A 95 7.71 7.44 12.54
CA SER A 95 6.55 6.75 12.00
C SER A 95 5.80 7.61 10.98
N ASN A 96 5.46 7.02 9.84
CA ASN A 96 4.75 7.68 8.77
C ASN A 96 3.23 7.57 8.98
N THR A 97 2.53 8.70 8.87
CA THR A 97 1.08 8.74 9.06
C THR A 97 0.34 7.80 8.11
N LEU A 98 0.73 7.77 6.84
CA LEU A 98 0.09 6.90 5.84
C LEU A 98 0.29 5.43 6.17
N ASP A 99 1.48 5.05 6.66
CA ASP A 99 1.75 3.69 7.10
C ASP A 99 0.85 3.28 8.26
N LEU A 100 0.64 4.18 9.23
CA LEU A 100 -0.25 3.91 10.37
C LEU A 100 -1.70 3.77 9.92
N GLN A 101 -2.14 4.56 8.96
CA GLN A 101 -3.48 4.46 8.40
C GLN A 101 -3.67 3.12 7.67
N LEU A 102 -2.66 2.71 6.91
CA LEU A 102 -2.68 1.41 6.23
C LEU A 102 -2.70 0.25 7.24
N ALA A 103 -1.87 0.34 8.29
CA ALA A 103 -1.85 -0.63 9.37
C ALA A 103 -3.22 -0.74 10.05
N ALA A 104 -3.87 0.40 10.30
CA ALA A 104 -5.20 0.43 10.90
C ALA A 104 -6.23 -0.32 10.06
N GLN A 105 -6.21 -0.11 8.74
CA GLN A 105 -7.10 -0.85 7.83
C GLN A 105 -6.86 -2.36 7.90
N ALA A 106 -5.62 -2.78 7.89
CA ALA A 106 -5.26 -4.19 7.93
C ALA A 106 -5.67 -4.85 9.26
N ILE A 107 -5.42 -4.16 10.37
CA ILE A 107 -5.80 -4.64 11.71
C ILE A 107 -7.32 -4.76 11.81
N ALA A 108 -8.07 -3.74 11.35
CA ALA A 108 -9.52 -3.75 11.39
C ALA A 108 -10.12 -4.95 10.64
N ARG A 109 -9.46 -5.39 9.58
CA ARG A 109 -9.92 -6.50 8.73
C ARG A 109 -9.25 -7.83 9.06
N ASN A 110 -8.29 -7.82 9.98
CA ASN A 110 -7.49 -8.99 10.35
C ASN A 110 -6.83 -9.62 9.11
N ILE A 111 -6.23 -8.80 8.27
CA ILE A 111 -5.51 -9.25 7.07
C ILE A 111 -4.06 -8.77 7.11
N PRO A 112 -3.14 -9.46 6.42
CA PRO A 112 -1.75 -9.02 6.36
C PRO A 112 -1.56 -7.84 5.42
N ILE A 113 -0.44 -7.11 5.64
CA ILE A 113 0.07 -6.13 4.69
C ILE A 113 1.25 -6.75 3.97
N ALA A 114 1.24 -6.65 2.65
CA ALA A 114 2.42 -6.94 1.83
C ALA A 114 3.20 -5.63 1.65
N THR A 115 4.46 -5.62 2.07
CA THR A 115 5.31 -4.42 2.05
C THR A 115 6.78 -4.80 2.04
N ARG A 116 7.61 -3.93 1.48
CA ARG A 116 9.07 -4.02 1.63
C ARG A 116 9.52 -3.45 2.97
N ASN A 117 8.77 -2.51 3.55
CA ASN A 117 9.14 -1.77 4.75
C ASN A 117 8.68 -2.47 6.04
N VAL A 118 9.06 -3.73 6.19
CA VAL A 118 8.63 -4.56 7.33
C VAL A 118 8.93 -3.89 8.68
N ARG A 119 10.09 -3.24 8.79
CA ARG A 119 10.51 -2.58 10.04
C ARG A 119 9.54 -1.48 10.47
N ASP A 120 8.99 -0.74 9.50
CA ASP A 120 8.14 0.41 9.80
C ASP A 120 6.78 -0.03 10.34
N PHE A 121 6.36 -1.25 10.05
CA PHE A 121 5.07 -1.80 10.48
C PHE A 121 5.16 -2.76 11.66
N ALA A 122 6.33 -3.30 11.95
CA ALA A 122 6.48 -4.40 12.91
C ALA A 122 5.90 -4.10 14.30
N TRP A 123 6.08 -2.89 14.80
CA TRP A 123 5.60 -2.51 16.12
C TRP A 123 4.08 -2.43 16.24
N THR A 124 3.36 -2.33 15.12
CA THR A 124 1.89 -2.23 15.11
C THR A 124 1.20 -3.56 15.39
N GLY A 125 1.92 -4.66 15.29
CA GLY A 125 1.35 -6.00 15.46
C GLY A 125 0.65 -6.56 14.24
N VAL A 126 0.59 -5.82 13.12
CA VAL A 126 -0.02 -6.31 11.88
C VAL A 126 0.83 -7.44 11.28
N LYS A 127 0.18 -8.42 10.66
CA LYS A 127 0.88 -9.48 9.93
C LYS A 127 1.52 -8.92 8.67
N LEU A 128 2.75 -9.32 8.38
CA LEU A 128 3.54 -8.76 7.28
C LEU A 128 4.01 -9.84 6.32
N ILE A 129 4.02 -9.49 5.03
CA ILE A 129 4.56 -10.32 3.96
C ILE A 129 5.54 -9.44 3.17
N ASP A 130 6.77 -9.92 2.98
CA ASP A 130 7.77 -9.24 2.17
C ASP A 130 8.00 -10.01 0.88
N PRO A 131 7.45 -9.56 -0.27
CA PRO A 131 7.62 -10.25 -1.55
C PRO A 131 9.07 -10.31 -2.05
N TRP A 132 9.95 -9.43 -1.55
CA TRP A 132 11.38 -9.50 -1.90
C TRP A 132 12.13 -10.60 -1.15
N ALA A 133 11.56 -11.08 -0.05
CA ALA A 133 12.19 -12.08 0.81
C ALA A 133 11.69 -13.51 0.58
N VAL A 134 10.78 -13.69 -0.38
CA VAL A 134 10.20 -15.01 -0.69
C VAL A 134 10.91 -15.70 -1.85
#